data_494bedc970fd27d7ccf5232756791b95
#
_entry.id   494bedc970fd27d7ccf5232756791b95
#
_cell.length_a   1.000
_cell.length_b   1.000
_cell.length_c   1.000
_cell.angle_alpha   90.00
_cell.angle_beta   90.00
_cell.angle_gamma   90.00
#
_symmetry.space_group_name_H-M   'P 1'
#
loop_
_entity.id
_entity.type
_entity.pdbx_description
1 polymer ?
#
loop_
_entity_poly.entity_id
_entity_poly.type
_entity_poly.pdbx_seq_one_letter_code
_entity_poly.pdbx_strand_id
1 'polypeptide(L)'
;TSLDCGNNSLTSLDISKNTALTSLDCGNNSLTSLDISKNTALTSLDCGNNSLTSLDISKNAALTYLDCRDNNLSASALNKIFNDLPINDGDIYFNDNPGTDTCDKKILDYKRWECNCR
;
A
#
# COMPACT_ATOMS: atom_id res chain seq x y z
N THR A 1 -4.10 -15.73 7.26
CA THR A 1 -5.10 -15.06 8.09
C THR A 1 -5.35 -13.64 7.59
N SER A 2 -6.49 -13.09 7.90
CA SER A 2 -6.88 -11.77 7.44
C SER A 2 -7.39 -10.91 8.59
N LEU A 3 -7.19 -9.60 8.45
CA LEU A 3 -7.71 -8.60 9.38
C LEU A 3 -8.44 -7.53 8.57
N ASP A 4 -9.69 -7.26 8.93
CA ASP A 4 -10.46 -6.16 8.38
C ASP A 4 -10.81 -5.21 9.51
N CYS A 5 -10.15 -4.06 9.54
CA CYS A 5 -10.43 -2.99 10.50
C CYS A 5 -10.76 -1.68 9.76
N GLY A 6 -11.25 -1.78 8.54
CA GLY A 6 -11.66 -0.64 7.75
C GLY A 6 -12.86 0.10 8.32
N ASN A 7 -13.04 1.34 7.87
CA ASN A 7 -14.17 2.19 8.23
C ASN A 7 -14.26 2.47 9.74
N ASN A 8 -13.12 2.78 10.34
CA ASN A 8 -13.03 3.18 11.74
C ASN A 8 -12.41 4.58 11.82
N SER A 9 -11.95 4.95 12.99
CA SER A 9 -11.27 6.24 13.20
C SER A 9 -9.88 6.01 13.79
N LEU A 10 -9.21 4.94 13.36
CA LEU A 10 -7.91 4.57 13.87
C LEU A 10 -6.87 5.61 13.47
N THR A 11 -6.05 6.01 14.42
CA THR A 11 -4.90 6.89 14.18
C THR A 11 -3.57 6.12 14.21
N SER A 12 -3.61 4.88 14.71
CA SER A 12 -2.47 3.98 14.70
C SER A 12 -2.95 2.54 14.67
N LEU A 13 -2.10 1.65 14.18
CA LEU A 13 -2.40 0.23 14.12
C LEU A 13 -1.11 -0.55 14.34
N ASP A 14 -1.08 -1.40 15.35
CA ASP A 14 0.07 -2.24 15.64
C ASP A 14 -0.26 -3.70 15.28
N ILE A 15 0.32 -4.15 14.19
CA ILE A 15 0.17 -5.53 13.69
C ILE A 15 1.52 -6.27 13.70
N SER A 16 2.47 -5.78 14.46
CA SER A 16 3.84 -6.31 14.49
C SER A 16 3.91 -7.77 14.96
N LYS A 17 2.90 -8.23 15.70
CA LYS A 17 2.84 -9.63 16.17
C LYS A 17 2.01 -10.53 15.26
N ASN A 18 1.34 -9.98 14.26
CA ASN A 18 0.50 -10.74 13.34
C ASN A 18 1.31 -11.17 12.12
N THR A 19 2.36 -11.93 12.36
CA THR A 19 3.36 -12.28 11.33
C THR A 19 2.85 -13.27 10.28
N ALA A 20 1.72 -13.94 10.54
CA ALA A 20 1.08 -14.84 9.58
C ALA A 20 -0.02 -14.14 8.75
N LEU A 21 -0.17 -12.84 8.89
CA LEU A 21 -1.20 -12.08 8.21
C LEU A 21 -0.95 -12.09 6.69
N THR A 22 -1.97 -12.47 5.92
CA THR A 22 -1.89 -12.51 4.45
C THR A 22 -2.73 -11.44 3.79
N SER A 23 -3.78 -10.95 4.46
CA SER A 23 -4.65 -9.91 3.95
C SER A 23 -4.95 -8.89 5.04
N LEU A 24 -4.75 -7.61 4.72
CA LEU A 24 -5.04 -6.52 5.65
C LEU A 24 -5.88 -5.47 4.93
N ASP A 25 -7.03 -5.16 5.51
CA ASP A 25 -7.85 -4.01 5.14
C ASP A 25 -7.91 -3.06 6.31
N CYS A 26 -7.22 -1.93 6.18
CA CYS A 26 -7.26 -0.83 7.15
C CYS A 26 -7.67 0.48 6.47
N GLY A 27 -8.40 0.39 5.38
CA GLY A 27 -8.91 1.54 4.65
C GLY A 27 -9.92 2.35 5.44
N ASN A 28 -10.11 3.61 5.05
CA ASN A 28 -11.07 4.53 5.67
C ASN A 28 -10.83 4.70 7.16
N ASN A 29 -9.62 5.08 7.51
CA ASN A 29 -9.20 5.42 8.86
C ASN A 29 -8.46 6.77 8.84
N SER A 30 -7.76 7.09 9.89
CA SER A 30 -6.99 8.33 10.01
C SER A 30 -5.51 8.06 10.26
N LEU A 31 -4.99 6.99 9.65
CA LEU A 31 -3.59 6.59 9.83
C LEU A 31 -2.66 7.58 9.14
N THR A 32 -1.62 8.01 9.85
CA THR A 32 -0.54 8.85 9.30
C THR A 32 0.72 8.04 9.00
N SER A 33 0.80 6.83 9.54
CA SER A 33 1.88 5.89 9.25
C SER A 33 1.35 4.46 9.40
N LEU A 34 2.01 3.52 8.73
CA LEU A 34 1.65 2.10 8.81
C LEU A 34 2.93 1.29 8.67
N ASP A 35 3.26 0.50 9.68
CA ASP A 35 4.42 -0.38 9.65
C ASP A 35 3.98 -1.83 9.39
N ILE A 36 4.29 -2.32 8.21
CA ILE A 36 3.99 -3.69 7.78
C ILE A 36 5.26 -4.52 7.59
N SER A 37 6.37 -4.07 8.14
CA SER A 37 7.68 -4.72 7.96
C SER A 37 7.75 -6.12 8.56
N LYS A 38 6.91 -6.43 9.54
CA LYS A 38 6.85 -7.76 10.17
C LYS A 38 5.85 -8.69 9.48
N ASN A 39 5.01 -8.17 8.58
CA ASN A 39 3.95 -8.91 7.93
C ASN A 39 4.42 -9.41 6.56
N THR A 40 5.45 -10.23 6.57
CA THR A 40 6.14 -10.67 5.35
C THR A 40 5.34 -11.67 4.51
N ALA A 41 4.26 -12.23 5.07
CA ALA A 41 3.36 -13.12 4.35
C ALA A 41 2.22 -12.37 3.64
N LEU A 42 2.18 -11.04 3.73
CA LEU A 42 1.10 -10.22 3.21
C LEU A 42 1.03 -10.30 1.69
N THR A 43 -0.12 -10.68 1.16
CA THR A 43 -0.37 -10.74 -0.29
C THR A 43 -1.31 -9.63 -0.75
N SER A 44 -2.17 -9.13 0.14
CA SER A 44 -3.16 -8.10 -0.17
C SER A 44 -3.17 -7.04 0.91
N LEU A 45 -3.04 -5.78 0.50
CA LEU A 45 -3.08 -4.64 1.41
C LEU A 45 -4.02 -3.57 0.86
N ASP A 46 -5.02 -3.21 1.65
CA ASP A 46 -5.85 -2.03 1.43
C ASP A 46 -5.61 -1.04 2.55
N CYS A 47 -4.96 0.07 2.23
CA CYS A 47 -4.72 1.18 3.14
C CYS A 47 -5.24 2.49 2.56
N GLY A 48 -6.19 2.42 1.66
CA GLY A 48 -6.81 3.59 1.04
C GLY A 48 -7.59 4.46 2.02
N ASN A 49 -7.80 5.71 1.67
CA ASN A 49 -8.51 6.68 2.50
C ASN A 49 -7.93 6.80 3.91
N ASN A 50 -6.66 7.12 3.96
CA ASN A 50 -5.94 7.46 5.18
C ASN A 50 -5.16 8.76 4.95
N SER A 51 -4.19 9.05 5.79
CA SER A 51 -3.37 10.27 5.68
C SER A 51 -1.88 9.93 5.58
N LEU A 52 -1.57 8.82 4.90
CA LEU A 52 -0.20 8.34 4.75
C LEU A 52 0.60 9.28 3.85
N THR A 53 1.81 9.62 4.26
CA THR A 53 2.77 10.38 3.46
C THR A 53 3.87 9.50 2.90
N SER A 54 3.98 8.28 3.39
CA SER A 54 4.93 7.27 2.90
C SER A 54 4.41 5.88 3.26
N LEU A 55 4.91 4.88 2.56
CA LEU A 55 4.57 3.49 2.84
C LEU A 55 5.75 2.62 2.40
N ASP A 56 6.33 1.88 3.32
CA ASP A 56 7.46 0.99 3.03
C ASP A 56 6.94 -0.44 2.86
N ILE A 57 6.97 -0.94 1.63
CA ILE A 57 6.58 -2.30 1.28
C ILE A 57 7.78 -3.18 0.92
N SER A 58 9.00 -2.72 1.22
CA SER A 58 10.23 -3.41 0.82
C SER A 58 10.37 -4.82 1.42
N LYS A 59 9.68 -5.10 2.53
CA LYS A 59 9.70 -6.42 3.18
C LYS A 59 8.55 -7.33 2.75
N ASN A 60 7.64 -6.85 1.91
CA ASN A 60 6.41 -7.56 1.57
C ASN A 60 6.53 -8.18 0.17
N ALA A 61 7.45 -9.14 0.06
CA ALA A 61 7.80 -9.75 -1.24
C ALA A 61 6.69 -10.64 -1.82
N ALA A 62 5.68 -10.99 -1.03
CA ALA A 62 4.54 -11.80 -1.50
C ALA A 62 3.37 -10.94 -1.99
N LEU A 63 3.49 -9.62 -1.96
CA LEU A 63 2.39 -8.71 -2.28
C LEU A 63 1.98 -8.83 -3.75
N THR A 64 0.66 -8.95 -4.00
CA THR A 64 0.08 -9.00 -5.35
C THR A 64 -1.08 -8.00 -5.51
N TYR A 65 -1.54 -7.39 -4.44
CA TYR A 65 -2.60 -6.38 -4.47
C TYR A 65 -2.25 -5.26 -3.49
N LEU A 66 -2.29 -4.03 -3.97
CA LEU A 66 -2.04 -2.85 -3.13
C LEU A 66 -3.04 -1.76 -3.49
N ASP A 67 -3.80 -1.31 -2.51
CA ASP A 67 -4.66 -0.13 -2.63
C ASP A 67 -4.15 0.93 -1.64
N CYS A 68 -3.54 1.99 -2.19
CA CYS A 68 -3.05 3.13 -1.41
C CYS A 68 -3.64 4.45 -1.90
N ARG A 69 -4.79 4.40 -2.59
CA ARG A 69 -5.46 5.62 -3.08
C ARG A 69 -5.97 6.47 -1.94
N ASP A 70 -6.27 7.73 -2.23
CA ASP A 70 -6.79 8.68 -1.24
C ASP A 70 -5.93 8.77 0.00
N ASN A 71 -4.66 9.02 -0.21
CA ASN A 71 -3.69 9.31 0.85
C ASN A 71 -3.00 10.64 0.55
N ASN A 72 -1.88 10.89 1.17
CA ASN A 72 -1.12 12.12 1.00
C ASN A 72 0.28 11.83 0.42
N LEU A 73 0.34 10.90 -0.53
CA LEU A 73 1.60 10.43 -1.13
C LEU A 73 2.03 11.38 -2.25
N SER A 74 3.27 11.88 -2.15
CA SER A 74 3.88 12.68 -3.20
C SER A 74 4.36 11.80 -4.36
N ALA A 75 4.78 12.43 -5.46
CA ALA A 75 5.35 11.70 -6.59
C ALA A 75 6.57 10.88 -6.15
N SER A 76 7.45 11.44 -5.33
CA SER A 76 8.61 10.70 -4.84
C SER A 76 8.22 9.55 -3.92
N ALA A 77 7.20 9.71 -3.09
CA ALA A 77 6.70 8.63 -2.24
C ALA A 77 6.10 7.51 -3.08
N LEU A 78 5.32 7.83 -4.12
CA LEU A 78 4.77 6.84 -5.03
C LEU A 78 5.87 6.13 -5.82
N ASN A 79 6.86 6.87 -6.33
CA ASN A 79 7.99 6.27 -7.04
C ASN A 79 8.75 5.28 -6.17
N LYS A 80 8.92 5.61 -4.88
CA LYS A 80 9.56 4.69 -3.95
C LYS A 80 8.74 3.42 -3.76
N ILE A 81 7.42 3.56 -3.60
CA ILE A 81 6.51 2.41 -3.49
C ILE A 81 6.66 1.54 -4.74
N PHE A 82 6.61 2.13 -5.94
CA PHE A 82 6.74 1.39 -7.19
C PHE A 82 8.08 0.64 -7.29
N ASN A 83 9.16 1.29 -6.87
CA ASN A 83 10.49 0.66 -6.89
C ASN A 83 10.60 -0.50 -5.89
N ASP A 84 9.86 -0.45 -4.79
CA ASP A 84 9.89 -1.50 -3.78
C ASP A 84 8.93 -2.66 -4.08
N LEU A 85 8.03 -2.51 -5.07
CA LEU A 85 7.12 -3.58 -5.45
C LEU A 85 7.89 -4.82 -5.91
N PRO A 86 7.46 -6.02 -5.48
CA PRO A 86 8.03 -7.24 -6.03
C PRO A 86 7.65 -7.39 -7.52
N ILE A 87 8.46 -8.12 -8.28
CA ILE A 87 8.14 -8.40 -9.68
C ILE A 87 7.14 -9.55 -9.71
N ASN A 88 5.88 -9.22 -9.52
CA ASN A 88 4.76 -10.14 -9.54
C ASN A 88 3.71 -9.62 -10.52
N ASP A 89 2.80 -10.47 -10.93
CA ASP A 89 1.65 -10.01 -11.70
C ASP A 89 0.61 -9.48 -10.69
N GLY A 90 0.67 -8.18 -10.41
CA GLY A 90 -0.15 -7.59 -9.37
C GLY A 90 -1.00 -6.42 -9.86
N ASP A 91 -1.90 -5.98 -9.00
CA ASP A 91 -2.77 -4.82 -9.24
C ASP A 91 -2.52 -3.76 -8.18
N ILE A 92 -2.45 -2.50 -8.61
CA ILE A 92 -2.25 -1.37 -7.71
C ILE A 92 -3.28 -0.27 -8.00
N TYR A 93 -3.78 0.35 -6.93
CA TYR A 93 -4.62 1.54 -6.97
C TYR A 93 -3.90 2.63 -6.19
N PHE A 94 -3.57 3.74 -6.86
CA PHE A 94 -2.84 4.85 -6.23
C PHE A 94 -3.41 6.23 -6.59
N ASN A 95 -4.60 6.28 -7.16
CA ASN A 95 -5.23 7.54 -7.53
C ASN A 95 -5.58 8.40 -6.31
N ASP A 96 -5.85 9.66 -6.55
CA ASP A 96 -6.24 10.63 -5.51
C ASP A 96 -5.17 10.83 -4.43
N ASN A 97 -3.92 10.82 -4.87
CA ASN A 97 -2.77 11.26 -4.08
C ASN A 97 -2.19 12.53 -4.72
N PRO A 98 -1.46 13.36 -3.99
CA PRO A 98 -0.82 14.53 -4.59
C PRO A 98 0.11 14.19 -5.75
N GLY A 99 0.76 13.03 -5.69
CA GLY A 99 1.72 12.61 -6.71
C GLY A 99 1.16 11.78 -7.84
N THR A 100 -0.15 11.52 -7.87
CA THR A 100 -0.75 10.61 -8.86
C THR A 100 -0.44 11.00 -10.31
N ASP A 101 -0.51 12.29 -10.62
CA ASP A 101 -0.33 12.76 -12.00
C ASP A 101 1.13 12.90 -12.42
N THR A 102 2.05 12.99 -11.48
CA THR A 102 3.45 13.29 -11.76
C THR A 102 4.43 12.15 -11.42
N CYS A 103 3.96 11.07 -10.82
CA CYS A 103 4.80 9.92 -10.52
C CYS A 103 5.21 9.17 -11.80
N ASP A 104 6.26 8.37 -11.69
CA ASP A 104 6.80 7.61 -12.83
C ASP A 104 6.11 6.25 -12.96
N LYS A 105 5.06 6.23 -13.75
CA LYS A 105 4.23 5.03 -13.95
C LYS A 105 4.94 3.95 -14.77
N LYS A 106 6.04 4.28 -15.46
CA LYS A 106 6.82 3.30 -16.23
C LYS A 106 7.44 2.24 -15.34
N ILE A 107 7.69 2.57 -14.07
CA ILE A 107 8.23 1.60 -13.11
C ILE A 107 7.26 0.42 -12.95
N LEU A 108 5.96 0.68 -13.01
CA LEU A 108 4.93 -0.36 -12.86
C LEU A 108 5.02 -1.40 -14.00
N ASP A 109 5.26 -0.96 -15.22
CA ASP A 109 5.41 -1.86 -16.37
C ASP A 109 6.60 -2.80 -16.15
N TYR A 110 7.73 -2.26 -15.69
CA TYR A 110 8.90 -3.05 -15.37
C TYR A 110 8.64 -4.07 -14.27
N LYS A 111 7.83 -3.70 -13.27
CA LYS A 111 7.49 -4.55 -12.14
C LYS A 111 6.33 -5.51 -12.45
N ARG A 112 5.71 -5.40 -13.61
CA ARG A 112 4.57 -6.22 -14.05
C ARG A 112 3.35 -6.01 -13.17
N TRP A 113 3.11 -4.75 -12.81
CA TRP A 113 1.92 -4.35 -12.04
C TRP A 113 1.00 -3.53 -12.92
N GLU A 114 -0.30 -3.82 -12.83
CA GLU A 114 -1.32 -3.08 -13.55
C GLU A 114 -1.93 -2.02 -12.66
N CYS A 115 -2.13 -0.84 -13.24
CA CYS A 115 -2.82 0.25 -12.55
C CYS A 115 -4.21 0.43 -13.16
N ASN A 116 -5.24 0.34 -12.30
CA ASN A 116 -6.62 0.64 -12.67
C ASN A 116 -7.04 2.03 -12.13
N CYS A 117 -6.12 2.98 -12.14
CA CYS A 117 -6.27 4.27 -11.46
C CYS A 117 -6.41 5.42 -12.45
N ARG A 118 -7.30 5.27 -13.39
CA ARG A 118 -7.60 6.32 -14.38
C ARG A 118 -8.90 7.04 -14.09
#